data_8cfce2df3b50f3ec17ac51cd8333725b
#
_entry.id   8cfce2df3b50f3ec17ac51cd8333725b
#
_cell.length_a   1.000
_cell.length_b   1.000
_cell.length_c   1.000
_cell.angle_alpha   90.00
_cell.angle_beta   90.00
_cell.angle_gamma   90.00
#
_symmetry.space_group_name_H-M   'P 1'
#
loop_
_entity.id
_entity.type
_entity.pdbx_description
1 polymer ?
#
loop_
_entity_poly.entity_id
_entity_poly.type
_entity_poly.pdbx_seq_one_letter_code
_entity_poly.pdbx_strand_id
1 'polypeptide(L)'
;MTYREQLNKVRDLGISICDLEIANELDAVLDFEYTEEEFEGLCAFGVEIYLKAEKMTTDAIAYCINDLVEEKGKTVKEILKMNKWDFIDKASNWL
;
A
#
# COMPACT_ATOMS: atom_id res chain seq x y z
N MET A 1 -9.09 8.66 10.36
CA MET A 1 -9.15 7.28 10.90
C MET A 1 -7.89 6.98 11.69
N THR A 2 -7.99 6.42 12.90
CA THR A 2 -6.81 6.09 13.69
C THR A 2 -6.13 4.82 13.17
N TYR A 3 -4.85 4.66 13.48
CA TYR A 3 -4.07 3.46 13.17
C TYR A 3 -4.74 2.18 13.70
N ARG A 4 -5.23 2.23 14.94
CA ARG A 4 -5.93 1.10 15.56
C ARG A 4 -7.21 0.72 14.82
N GLU A 5 -7.99 1.70 14.40
CA GLU A 5 -9.21 1.48 13.62
C GLU A 5 -8.88 0.83 12.28
N GLN A 6 -7.81 1.30 11.61
CA GLN A 6 -7.33 0.73 10.35
C GLN A 6 -6.92 -0.74 10.52
N LEU A 7 -6.14 -1.05 11.55
CA LEU A 7 -5.70 -2.41 11.83
C LEU A 7 -6.88 -3.33 12.15
N ASN A 8 -7.83 -2.86 12.95
CA ASN A 8 -9.02 -3.65 13.30
C ASN A 8 -9.84 -3.96 12.06
N LYS A 9 -10.00 -2.99 11.16
CA LYS A 9 -10.75 -3.18 9.92
C LYS A 9 -10.07 -4.17 8.98
N VAL A 10 -8.77 -4.07 8.83
CA VAL A 10 -7.98 -5.01 8.02
C VAL A 10 -8.13 -6.43 8.59
N ARG A 11 -8.10 -6.56 9.90
CA ARG A 11 -8.29 -7.85 10.60
C ARG A 11 -9.70 -8.40 10.38
N ASP A 12 -10.72 -7.55 10.47
CA ASP A 12 -12.12 -7.94 10.30
C ASP A 12 -12.42 -8.42 8.87
N LEU A 13 -11.63 -8.01 7.90
CA LEU A 13 -11.70 -8.50 6.52
C LEU A 13 -11.07 -9.89 6.34
N GLY A 14 -10.53 -10.49 7.40
CA GLY A 14 -9.91 -11.80 7.34
C GLY A 14 -8.55 -11.80 6.66
N ILE A 15 -7.85 -10.69 6.72
CA ILE A 15 -6.57 -10.49 6.04
C ILE A 15 -5.43 -11.12 6.85
N SER A 16 -4.44 -11.69 6.16
CA SER A 16 -3.31 -12.42 6.72
C SER A 16 -2.29 -11.53 7.46
N ILE A 17 -1.33 -12.17 8.14
CA ILE A 17 -0.24 -11.44 8.85
C ILE A 17 0.57 -10.57 7.88
N CYS A 18 0.84 -11.05 6.66
CA CYS A 18 1.54 -10.25 5.63
C CYS A 18 0.76 -9.00 5.28
N ASP A 19 -0.55 -9.11 5.20
CA ASP A 19 -1.43 -7.98 4.89
C ASP A 19 -1.41 -6.94 6.01
N LEU A 20 -1.31 -7.40 7.27
CA LEU A 20 -1.17 -6.51 8.44
C LEU A 20 0.18 -5.78 8.42
N GLU A 21 1.25 -6.42 7.97
CA GLU A 21 2.55 -5.77 7.79
C GLU A 21 2.48 -4.67 6.75
N ILE A 22 1.83 -4.93 5.61
CA ILE A 22 1.62 -3.93 4.56
C ILE A 22 0.81 -2.75 5.11
N ALA A 23 -0.29 -3.02 5.82
CA ALA A 23 -1.11 -1.98 6.41
C ALA A 23 -0.31 -1.12 7.40
N ASN A 24 0.55 -1.75 8.21
CA ASN A 24 1.40 -1.06 9.16
C ASN A 24 2.40 -0.13 8.47
N GLU A 25 3.05 -0.60 7.42
CA GLU A 25 4.02 0.20 6.66
C GLU A 25 3.35 1.34 5.91
N LEU A 26 2.18 1.08 5.32
CA LEU A 26 1.40 2.14 4.67
C LEU A 26 1.03 3.23 5.66
N ASP A 27 0.54 2.88 6.84
CA ASP A 27 0.17 3.85 7.87
C ASP A 27 1.39 4.69 8.32
N ALA A 28 2.57 4.06 8.38
CA ALA A 28 3.80 4.73 8.81
C ALA A 28 4.32 5.76 7.79
N VAL A 29 4.04 5.58 6.50
CA VAL A 29 4.61 6.43 5.43
C VAL A 29 3.59 7.33 4.74
N LEU A 30 2.31 7.01 4.78
CA LEU A 30 1.27 7.85 4.17
C LEU A 30 1.03 9.10 5.00
N ASP A 31 1.36 10.24 4.44
CA ASP A 31 1.24 11.56 5.08
C ASP A 31 0.17 12.43 4.40
N PHE A 32 -0.81 11.79 3.78
CA PHE A 32 -1.94 12.49 3.16
C PHE A 32 -3.27 11.93 3.69
N GLU A 33 -4.32 12.74 3.59
CA GLU A 33 -5.65 12.31 3.97
C GLU A 33 -6.18 11.26 2.99
N TYR A 34 -6.72 10.19 3.52
CA TYR A 34 -7.33 9.12 2.75
C TYR A 34 -8.58 8.60 3.44
N THR A 35 -9.51 8.09 2.65
CA THR A 35 -10.73 7.49 3.18
C THR A 35 -10.45 6.05 3.60
N GLU A 36 -11.36 5.49 4.38
CA GLU A 36 -11.34 4.09 4.77
C GLU A 36 -11.29 3.15 3.57
N GLU A 37 -12.11 3.45 2.56
CA GLU A 37 -12.18 2.69 1.33
C GLU A 37 -10.88 2.76 0.54
N GLU A 38 -10.26 3.94 0.47
CA GLU A 38 -8.97 4.12 -0.19
C GLU A 38 -7.87 3.31 0.51
N PHE A 39 -7.86 3.32 1.83
CA PHE A 39 -6.90 2.55 2.61
C PHE A 39 -7.04 1.04 2.36
N GLU A 40 -8.28 0.54 2.36
CA GLU A 40 -8.55 -0.87 2.05
C GLU A 40 -8.06 -1.24 0.65
N GLY A 41 -8.34 -0.37 -0.31
CA GLY A 41 -7.87 -0.56 -1.69
C GLY A 41 -6.35 -0.61 -1.78
N LEU A 42 -5.66 0.28 -1.08
CA LEU A 42 -4.20 0.31 -1.03
C LEU A 42 -3.60 -0.94 -0.37
N CYS A 43 -4.23 -1.42 0.70
CA CYS A 43 -3.79 -2.67 1.34
C CYS A 43 -3.94 -3.86 0.39
N ALA A 44 -5.09 -4.00 -0.26
CA ALA A 44 -5.32 -5.08 -1.23
C ALA A 44 -4.34 -5.00 -2.42
N PHE A 45 -4.07 -3.80 -2.91
CA PHE A 45 -3.09 -3.55 -3.96
C PHE A 45 -1.68 -3.94 -3.50
N GLY A 46 -1.29 -3.53 -2.30
CA GLY A 46 0.01 -3.87 -1.72
C GLY A 46 0.22 -5.38 -1.57
N VAL A 47 -0.82 -6.10 -1.14
CA VAL A 47 -0.79 -7.56 -1.04
C VAL A 47 -0.58 -8.19 -2.41
N GLU A 48 -1.30 -7.73 -3.42
CA GLU A 48 -1.14 -8.24 -4.78
C GLU A 48 0.29 -8.04 -5.29
N ILE A 49 0.87 -6.85 -5.05
CA ILE A 49 2.27 -6.57 -5.41
C ILE A 49 3.23 -7.49 -4.66
N TYR A 50 3.04 -7.63 -3.35
CA TYR A 50 3.89 -8.48 -2.51
C TYR A 50 3.91 -9.93 -3.01
N LEU A 51 2.75 -10.45 -3.37
CA LEU A 51 2.63 -11.83 -3.86
C LEU A 51 3.24 -12.03 -5.25
N LYS A 52 3.25 -10.99 -6.09
CA LYS A 52 3.81 -11.06 -7.45
C LYS A 52 5.32 -10.84 -7.49
N ALA A 53 5.84 -10.08 -6.55
CA ALA A 53 7.23 -9.62 -6.58
C ALA A 53 8.09 -10.41 -5.59
N GLU A 54 8.88 -11.36 -6.09
CA GLU A 54 9.89 -12.02 -5.25
C GLU A 54 10.87 -10.98 -4.71
N LYS A 55 11.18 -11.06 -3.41
CA LYS A 55 12.16 -10.21 -2.71
C LYS A 55 11.75 -8.75 -2.53
N MET A 56 10.54 -8.35 -2.89
CA MET A 56 10.09 -6.99 -2.60
C MET A 56 9.60 -6.90 -1.16
N THR A 57 10.02 -5.85 -0.46
CA THR A 57 9.61 -5.62 0.92
C THR A 57 8.32 -4.78 0.99
N THR A 58 7.58 -4.91 2.09
CA THR A 58 6.38 -4.09 2.34
C THR A 58 6.74 -2.62 2.43
N ASP A 59 7.91 -2.29 2.97
CA ASP A 59 8.45 -0.93 3.03
C ASP A 59 8.57 -0.32 1.62
N ALA A 60 9.16 -1.06 0.69
CA ALA A 60 9.34 -0.59 -0.69
C ALA A 60 7.99 -0.30 -1.35
N ILE A 61 7.00 -1.14 -1.12
CA ILE A 61 5.64 -0.95 -1.63
C ILE A 61 5.05 0.33 -1.05
N ALA A 62 5.12 0.51 0.26
CA ALA A 62 4.57 1.66 0.97
C ALA A 62 5.24 2.97 0.54
N TYR A 63 6.56 3.00 0.46
CA TYR A 63 7.30 4.18 0.02
C TYR A 63 7.01 4.54 -1.42
N CYS A 64 6.84 3.54 -2.30
CA CYS A 64 6.48 3.79 -3.69
C CYS A 64 5.07 4.41 -3.81
N ILE A 65 4.11 3.92 -3.04
CA ILE A 65 2.76 4.50 -3.00
C ILE A 65 2.84 5.95 -2.53
N ASN A 66 3.58 6.20 -1.45
CA ASN A 66 3.75 7.55 -0.91
C ASN A 66 4.39 8.50 -1.94
N ASP A 67 5.43 8.05 -2.62
CA ASP A 67 6.10 8.82 -3.67
C ASP A 67 5.16 9.16 -4.82
N LEU A 68 4.37 8.20 -5.27
CA LEU A 68 3.41 8.42 -6.36
C LEU A 68 2.36 9.46 -6.00
N VAL A 69 1.91 9.48 -4.74
CA VAL A 69 0.92 10.47 -4.28
C VAL A 69 1.56 11.83 -4.07
N GLU A 70 2.63 11.91 -3.29
CA GLU A 70 3.23 13.19 -2.89
C GLU A 70 4.08 13.81 -3.98
N GLU A 71 4.97 13.05 -4.61
CA GLU A 71 5.93 13.58 -5.57
C GLU A 71 5.37 13.62 -7.00
N LYS A 72 4.55 12.65 -7.36
CA LYS A 72 4.00 12.53 -8.72
C LYS A 72 2.56 13.01 -8.86
N GLY A 73 1.91 13.34 -7.74
CA GLY A 73 0.55 13.86 -7.72
C GLY A 73 -0.52 12.87 -8.17
N LYS A 74 -0.24 11.57 -8.11
CA LYS A 74 -1.22 10.55 -8.48
C LYS A 74 -2.26 10.39 -7.38
N THR A 75 -3.51 10.12 -7.79
CA THR A 75 -4.58 9.79 -6.86
C THR A 75 -4.53 8.30 -6.52
N VAL A 76 -5.14 7.93 -5.40
CA VAL A 76 -5.30 6.51 -5.02
C VAL A 76 -5.97 5.73 -6.15
N LYS A 77 -7.00 6.30 -6.76
CA LYS A 77 -7.72 5.68 -7.87
C LYS A 77 -6.80 5.37 -9.05
N GLU A 78 -5.91 6.30 -9.38
CA GLU A 78 -4.93 6.09 -10.46
C GLU A 78 -3.92 5.00 -10.11
N ILE A 79 -3.45 4.96 -8.87
CA ILE A 79 -2.51 3.94 -8.38
C ILE A 79 -3.14 2.55 -8.50
N LEU A 80 -4.39 2.40 -8.06
CA LEU A 80 -5.10 1.12 -8.08
C LEU A 80 -5.33 0.59 -9.50
N LYS A 81 -5.29 1.47 -10.50
CA LYS A 81 -5.44 1.11 -11.92
C LYS A 81 -4.10 0.88 -12.64
N MET A 82 -2.99 1.13 -12.00
CA MET A 82 -1.68 0.96 -12.61
C MET A 82 -1.41 -0.49 -13.01
N ASN A 83 -0.61 -0.67 -14.06
CA ASN A 83 -0.03 -1.96 -14.38
C ASN A 83 0.87 -2.40 -13.23
N LYS A 84 0.62 -3.59 -12.68
CA LYS A 84 1.33 -4.10 -11.50
C LYS A 84 2.82 -4.27 -11.75
N TRP A 85 3.21 -4.67 -12.94
CA TRP A 85 4.62 -4.84 -13.29
C TRP A 85 5.36 -3.50 -13.36
N ASP A 86 4.72 -2.46 -13.88
CA ASP A 86 5.28 -1.11 -13.88
C ASP A 86 5.46 -0.58 -12.46
N PHE A 87 4.50 -0.87 -11.59
CA PHE A 87 4.61 -0.52 -10.17
C PHE A 87 5.78 -1.25 -9.51
N ILE A 88 5.93 -2.54 -9.76
CA ILE A 88 7.03 -3.36 -9.20
C ILE A 88 8.38 -2.79 -9.65
N ASP A 89 8.53 -2.41 -10.90
CA ASP A 89 9.76 -1.80 -11.41
C ASP A 89 10.09 -0.50 -10.66
N LYS A 90 9.10 0.33 -10.41
CA LYS A 90 9.28 1.58 -9.65
C LYS A 90 9.62 1.30 -8.20
N ALA A 91 8.90 0.39 -7.55
CA ALA A 91 9.10 0.05 -6.15
C ALA A 91 10.47 -0.59 -5.90
N SER A 92 11.01 -1.32 -6.86
CA SER A 92 12.33 -1.95 -6.74
C SER A 92 13.47 -0.94 -6.53
N ASN A 93 13.26 0.32 -6.88
CA ASN A 93 14.23 1.40 -6.62
C ASN A 93 14.34 1.75 -5.13
N TRP A 94 13.41 1.29 -4.32
CA TRP A 94 13.37 1.53 -2.87
C TRP A 94 14.02 0.40 -2.05
N LEU A 95 14.49 -0.61 -2.71
CA LEU A 95 15.17 -1.75 -2.05
C LEU A 95 16.62 -1.45 -1.67
#